data_436696df296adb441710e3f8792705cc
#
_entry.id   436696df296adb441710e3f8792705cc
#
_cell.length_a   1.000
_cell.length_b   1.000
_cell.length_c   1.000
_cell.angle_alpha   90.00
_cell.angle_beta   90.00
_cell.angle_gamma   90.00
#
_symmetry.space_group_name_H-M   'P 1'
#
loop_
_entity.id
_entity.type
_entity.pdbx_description
1 polymer ?
#
loop_
_entity_poly.entity_id
_entity_poly.type
_entity_poly.pdbx_seq_one_letter_code
_entity_poly.pdbx_strand_id
1 'polypeptide(L)'
;MHTSRRFACQSALALSPDARTLAVVSDRGAGTYEAWTLPATGGRPERAVGVAEHAVRSVCWSASGELVAAADRGGTELDQLYARHPDGPSRPLSVDPAGRVQRLLSWNAASPDGRLVAFSSNARASTDMDVHLVDLASGTERPLLTGAAWHVVGGWSPDGARLLVMRVLENTTQDLLALDARGGEVREVTQRAHDVSHVPAGWLADGRALVITDEGREHLWLGALETATGAWDAIDAPPHDVELAAASANGRAFIWSVNEDGYSRLRWRVDRAATRERALDGGVCEDLVLSADGSRAAFVRLSATEPWQVWTLDTATGEARVALTSSFAVPHEELARPELVRIPAADGAIPCFVYRPRNARGAVPAVLYPHGGPEAQSRPAFGAHLTHLAALVHRGIALVVPNIHGSTGYGRSWQSAIHKDWGGIDLRDLRAVTEWMRQQREFDGARLAVYGGSYGGFATLLCVTHMPDAWRCAVDVFGVANLVTMLENAQPNWRRFLSAWIGDLEKDRAKLVERSPITRIEEVRCPMLILQGENDPRVPKEESDQVVDRLRGLGRRVEYVVYPDEGHGFTNRANADDAYGRIVEFLTRELVGS
;
A
#
# COMPACT_ATOMS: atom_id res chain seq x y z
N MET A 1 -1.23 0.55 -3.49
CA MET A 1 0.15 0.64 -2.96
C MET A 1 0.29 0.27 -1.48
N HIS A 2 -0.72 0.48 -0.61
CA HIS A 2 -0.62 0.22 0.84
C HIS A 2 -0.31 -1.23 1.22
N THR A 3 -1.01 -2.20 0.65
CA THR A 3 -0.82 -3.63 0.97
C THR A 3 0.58 -4.13 0.63
N SER A 4 1.15 -3.74 -0.52
CA SER A 4 2.49 -4.18 -0.92
C SER A 4 3.61 -3.63 -0.01
N ARG A 5 3.51 -2.38 0.47
CA ARG A 5 4.49 -1.81 1.40
C ARG A 5 4.46 -2.50 2.76
N ARG A 6 3.27 -2.80 3.28
CA ARG A 6 3.11 -3.52 4.56
C ARG A 6 3.71 -4.92 4.51
N PHE A 7 3.40 -5.70 3.49
CA PHE A 7 3.95 -7.05 3.32
C PHE A 7 5.46 -7.06 3.02
N ALA A 8 5.97 -6.05 2.34
CA ALA A 8 7.40 -5.92 2.08
C ALA A 8 8.18 -5.25 3.22
N CYS A 9 7.50 -4.85 4.32
CA CYS A 9 8.09 -4.07 5.41
C CYS A 9 8.86 -2.82 4.92
N GLN A 10 8.40 -2.20 3.84
CA GLN A 10 9.03 -1.02 3.24
C GLN A 10 8.50 0.26 3.88
N SER A 11 9.35 1.29 3.99
CA SER A 11 8.97 2.63 4.46
C SER A 11 9.51 3.72 3.56
N ALA A 12 8.69 4.74 3.34
CA ALA A 12 9.10 5.99 2.69
C ALA A 12 9.70 7.01 3.70
N LEU A 13 9.72 6.67 4.99
CA LEU A 13 10.31 7.46 6.07
C LEU A 13 11.46 6.70 6.73
N ALA A 14 12.45 7.44 7.22
CA ALA A 14 13.47 6.91 8.13
C ALA A 14 14.00 8.03 9.03
N LEU A 15 14.26 7.72 10.32
CA LEU A 15 14.94 8.62 11.25
C LEU A 15 16.41 8.23 11.37
N SER A 16 17.29 9.22 11.34
CA SER A 16 18.73 9.01 11.57
C SER A 16 18.99 8.40 12.96
N PRO A 17 20.13 7.72 13.15
CA PRO A 17 20.45 7.08 14.44
C PRO A 17 20.43 8.04 15.64
N ASP A 18 20.79 9.31 15.42
CA ASP A 18 20.79 10.37 16.44
C ASP A 18 19.41 11.06 16.60
N ALA A 19 18.38 10.59 15.91
CA ALA A 19 17.02 11.12 15.90
C ALA A 19 16.88 12.61 15.45
N ARG A 20 17.91 13.18 14.81
CA ARG A 20 17.93 14.60 14.43
C ARG A 20 17.53 14.85 12.98
N THR A 21 17.74 13.87 12.10
CA THR A 21 17.46 13.98 10.67
C THR A 21 16.38 12.99 10.26
N LEU A 22 15.42 13.49 9.50
CA LEU A 22 14.37 12.70 8.87
C LEU A 22 14.73 12.52 7.39
N ALA A 23 14.68 11.29 6.89
CA ALA A 23 14.66 11.00 5.46
C ALA A 23 13.22 10.75 5.02
N VAL A 24 12.85 11.25 3.86
CA VAL A 24 11.51 11.12 3.27
C VAL A 24 11.61 10.91 1.77
N VAL A 25 10.82 10.00 1.24
CA VAL A 25 10.66 9.80 -0.20
C VAL A 25 9.59 10.75 -0.74
N SER A 26 9.95 11.56 -1.72
CA SER A 26 9.06 12.57 -2.32
C SER A 26 9.47 12.90 -3.75
N ASP A 27 8.51 13.32 -4.58
CA ASP A 27 8.67 13.82 -5.94
C ASP A 27 9.00 15.31 -6.02
N ARG A 28 9.45 15.90 -4.92
CA ARG A 28 9.55 17.35 -4.67
C ARG A 28 10.43 18.16 -5.63
N GLY A 29 11.11 17.66 -6.55
CA GLY A 29 11.97 18.55 -7.32
C GLY A 29 12.41 18.07 -8.69
N ALA A 30 12.40 16.79 -8.95
CA ALA A 30 13.05 16.22 -10.12
C ALA A 30 12.10 15.50 -11.10
N GLY A 31 10.81 15.55 -10.86
CA GLY A 31 9.84 14.88 -11.74
C GLY A 31 9.61 13.40 -11.43
N THR A 32 10.41 12.81 -10.52
CA THR A 32 10.21 11.45 -10.00
C THR A 32 10.46 11.40 -8.49
N TYR A 33 10.22 10.26 -7.86
CA TYR A 33 10.45 10.07 -6.42
C TYR A 33 11.94 9.97 -6.10
N GLU A 34 12.39 10.76 -5.14
CA GLU A 34 13.75 10.79 -4.62
C GLU A 34 13.75 10.79 -3.09
N ALA A 35 14.86 10.42 -2.48
CA ALA A 35 15.03 10.57 -1.04
C ALA A 35 15.54 11.97 -0.70
N TRP A 36 14.85 12.61 0.22
CA TRP A 36 15.17 13.95 0.76
C TRP A 36 15.44 13.85 2.25
N THR A 37 16.31 14.69 2.77
CA THR A 37 16.57 14.80 4.20
C THR A 37 16.23 16.19 4.71
N LEU A 38 15.77 16.26 5.95
CA LEU A 38 15.46 17.50 6.65
C LEU A 38 15.65 17.31 8.17
N PRO A 39 15.82 18.39 8.95
CA PRO A 39 15.82 18.28 10.41
C PRO A 39 14.50 17.66 10.90
N ALA A 40 14.57 16.74 11.86
CA ALA A 40 13.40 16.10 12.46
C ALA A 40 12.48 17.10 13.20
N THR A 41 12.98 18.30 13.49
CA THR A 41 12.22 19.43 14.03
C THR A 41 11.50 20.27 12.98
N GLY A 42 11.62 19.91 11.70
CA GLY A 42 11.15 20.66 10.55
C GLY A 42 12.23 21.57 9.97
N GLY A 43 12.11 21.89 8.70
CA GLY A 43 13.04 22.73 7.98
C GLY A 43 12.99 22.52 6.47
N ARG A 44 13.97 23.11 5.78
CA ARG A 44 14.08 22.96 4.33
C ARG A 44 14.60 21.55 3.97
N PRO A 45 13.87 20.78 3.15
CA PRO A 45 14.38 19.51 2.66
C PRO A 45 15.57 19.70 1.70
N GLU A 46 16.56 18.82 1.82
CA GLU A 46 17.71 18.73 0.93
C GLU A 46 17.72 17.38 0.23
N ARG A 47 18.06 17.33 -1.06
CA ARG A 47 18.14 16.10 -1.83
C ARG A 47 19.24 15.22 -1.28
N ALA A 48 18.88 13.99 -0.90
CA ALA A 48 19.81 13.03 -0.34
C ALA A 48 20.21 11.96 -1.37
N VAL A 49 19.25 11.17 -1.85
CA VAL A 49 19.48 10.13 -2.85
C VAL A 49 18.57 10.39 -4.05
N GLY A 50 19.17 10.57 -5.21
CA GLY A 50 18.50 10.58 -6.49
C GLY A 50 19.33 9.77 -7.47
N VAL A 51 18.69 8.89 -8.19
CA VAL A 51 19.27 8.06 -9.23
C VAL A 51 18.61 8.42 -10.54
N ALA A 52 19.38 8.80 -11.56
CA ALA A 52 18.81 9.21 -12.84
C ALA A 52 17.87 8.12 -13.40
N GLU A 53 16.69 8.52 -13.85
CA GLU A 53 15.67 7.64 -14.43
C GLU A 53 15.09 6.57 -13.48
N HIS A 54 15.37 6.67 -12.16
CA HIS A 54 14.87 5.73 -11.17
C HIS A 54 14.00 6.45 -10.14
N ALA A 55 12.91 5.79 -9.74
CA ALA A 55 12.05 6.24 -8.65
C ALA A 55 12.46 5.55 -7.34
N VAL A 56 12.84 6.34 -6.32
CA VAL A 56 13.08 5.82 -4.97
C VAL A 56 11.78 5.35 -4.36
N ARG A 57 11.77 4.15 -3.79
CA ARG A 57 10.59 3.53 -3.19
C ARG A 57 10.66 3.39 -1.68
N SER A 58 11.84 3.10 -1.14
CA SER A 58 12.04 2.94 0.29
C SER A 58 13.41 3.42 0.73
N VAL A 59 13.52 3.75 2.01
CA VAL A 59 14.74 4.24 2.66
C VAL A 59 14.93 3.62 4.04
N CYS A 60 16.18 3.44 4.44
CA CYS A 60 16.56 3.15 5.82
C CYS A 60 17.91 3.80 6.16
N TRP A 61 18.12 4.11 7.46
CA TRP A 61 19.43 4.57 7.94
C TRP A 61 20.21 3.42 8.53
N SER A 62 21.52 3.38 8.25
CA SER A 62 22.46 2.54 9.01
C SER A 62 22.84 3.23 10.33
N ALA A 63 23.28 2.47 11.33
CA ALA A 63 23.79 3.02 12.57
C ALA A 63 25.08 3.86 12.38
N SER A 64 25.82 3.66 11.28
CA SER A 64 26.95 4.48 10.88
C SER A 64 26.57 5.83 10.25
N GLY A 65 25.27 6.09 10.03
CA GLY A 65 24.78 7.34 9.44
C GLY A 65 24.72 7.34 7.91
N GLU A 66 24.90 6.22 7.23
CA GLU A 66 24.64 6.12 5.80
C GLU A 66 23.14 5.93 5.53
N LEU A 67 22.63 6.63 4.53
CA LEU A 67 21.26 6.44 4.02
C LEU A 67 21.27 5.42 2.90
N VAL A 68 20.51 4.35 3.06
CA VAL A 68 20.29 3.32 2.04
C VAL A 68 18.91 3.52 1.43
N ALA A 69 18.82 3.41 0.11
CA ALA A 69 17.59 3.56 -0.65
C ALA A 69 17.41 2.41 -1.64
N ALA A 70 16.18 1.98 -1.84
CA ALA A 70 15.80 1.12 -2.96
C ALA A 70 15.09 1.95 -4.02
N ALA A 71 15.45 1.75 -5.29
CA ALA A 71 14.92 2.50 -6.41
C ALA A 71 14.76 1.62 -7.65
N ASP A 72 13.68 1.83 -8.41
CA ASP A 72 13.41 1.13 -9.67
C ASP A 72 13.41 2.08 -10.88
N ARG A 73 13.52 1.52 -12.07
CA ARG A 73 13.50 2.25 -13.34
C ARG A 73 12.20 1.98 -14.09
N GLY A 74 11.54 3.04 -14.55
CA GLY A 74 10.40 2.96 -15.45
C GLY A 74 9.19 2.21 -14.87
N GLY A 75 9.04 2.17 -13.53
CA GLY A 75 7.90 1.54 -12.87
C GLY A 75 7.88 0.01 -12.88
N THR A 76 9.02 -0.64 -13.20
CA THR A 76 9.14 -2.11 -13.31
C THR A 76 9.08 -2.85 -11.98
N GLU A 77 9.19 -2.14 -10.85
CA GLU A 77 9.30 -2.69 -9.49
C GLU A 77 10.54 -3.59 -9.26
N LEU A 78 11.51 -3.55 -10.17
CA LEU A 78 12.78 -4.26 -10.03
C LEU A 78 13.79 -3.37 -9.28
N ASP A 79 13.51 -3.13 -8.00
CA ASP A 79 14.28 -2.23 -7.15
C ASP A 79 15.74 -2.64 -7.06
N GLN A 80 16.64 -1.65 -7.06
CA GLN A 80 18.08 -1.75 -6.88
C GLN A 80 18.49 -0.97 -5.64
N LEU A 81 19.57 -1.37 -4.94
CA LEU A 81 20.02 -0.72 -3.73
C LEU A 81 21.15 0.27 -3.97
N TYR A 82 21.00 1.45 -3.38
CA TYR A 82 21.95 2.54 -3.38
C TYR A 82 22.25 2.99 -1.96
N ALA A 83 23.45 3.45 -1.71
CA ALA A 83 23.84 4.01 -0.42
C ALA A 83 24.46 5.40 -0.59
N ARG A 84 24.30 6.25 0.42
CA ARG A 84 24.94 7.56 0.49
C ARG A 84 25.49 7.80 1.89
N HIS A 85 26.80 8.05 1.97
CA HIS A 85 27.42 8.61 3.15
C HIS A 85 26.97 10.07 3.33
N PRO A 86 26.80 10.60 4.56
CA PRO A 86 26.37 11.99 4.81
C PRO A 86 27.15 13.04 4.00
N ASP A 87 28.47 12.87 3.88
CA ASP A 87 29.39 13.79 3.21
C ASP A 87 29.75 13.39 1.78
N GLY A 88 29.06 12.39 1.19
CA GLY A 88 29.43 11.82 -0.10
C GLY A 88 28.29 11.78 -1.13
N PRO A 89 28.61 11.45 -2.38
CA PRO A 89 27.60 11.17 -3.40
C PRO A 89 26.92 9.82 -3.15
N SER A 90 25.75 9.64 -3.78
CA SER A 90 25.10 8.32 -3.85
C SER A 90 25.95 7.35 -4.66
N ARG A 91 26.04 6.10 -4.22
CA ARG A 91 26.76 5.01 -4.88
C ARG A 91 25.88 3.77 -5.00
N PRO A 92 26.08 2.94 -6.03
CA PRO A 92 25.50 1.60 -6.06
C PRO A 92 25.95 0.79 -4.84
N LEU A 93 25.03 0.04 -4.23
CA LEU A 93 25.32 -0.86 -3.11
C LEU A 93 25.12 -2.32 -3.53
N SER A 94 23.95 -2.65 -4.07
CA SER A 94 23.64 -3.94 -4.67
C SER A 94 22.78 -3.69 -5.90
N VAL A 95 23.35 -3.84 -7.09
CA VAL A 95 22.74 -3.50 -8.37
C VAL A 95 22.95 -4.63 -9.37
N ASP A 96 21.87 -5.06 -10.03
CA ASP A 96 21.93 -5.89 -11.23
C ASP A 96 22.05 -4.99 -12.46
N PRO A 97 23.18 -4.98 -13.18
CA PRO A 97 23.35 -4.15 -14.37
C PRO A 97 22.31 -4.44 -15.49
N ALA A 98 21.76 -5.65 -15.51
CA ALA A 98 20.72 -6.04 -16.47
C ALA A 98 19.30 -5.63 -16.01
N GLY A 99 19.14 -5.14 -14.77
CA GLY A 99 17.86 -4.68 -14.23
C GLY A 99 16.80 -5.77 -14.13
N ARG A 100 17.18 -7.05 -13.97
CA ARG A 100 16.26 -8.20 -13.95
C ARG A 100 16.02 -8.76 -12.57
N VAL A 101 16.77 -8.29 -11.59
CA VAL A 101 16.74 -8.77 -10.21
C VAL A 101 16.04 -7.74 -9.34
N GLN A 102 15.05 -8.18 -8.57
CA GLN A 102 14.37 -7.36 -7.57
C GLN A 102 15.09 -7.45 -6.23
N ARG A 103 15.22 -6.30 -5.53
CA ARG A 103 15.75 -6.20 -4.17
C ARG A 103 14.80 -5.41 -3.28
N LEU A 104 14.25 -6.04 -2.25
CA LEU A 104 13.34 -5.39 -1.31
C LEU A 104 14.11 -4.92 -0.08
N LEU A 105 14.05 -3.62 0.20
CA LEU A 105 14.66 -2.99 1.37
C LEU A 105 13.59 -2.73 2.43
N SER A 106 13.71 -3.42 3.58
CA SER A 106 12.84 -3.19 4.73
C SER A 106 13.27 -1.95 5.52
N TRP A 107 12.35 -1.35 6.30
CA TRP A 107 12.61 -0.17 7.14
C TRP A 107 13.66 -0.44 8.24
N ASN A 108 13.80 -1.69 8.70
CA ASN A 108 14.72 -2.13 9.76
C ASN A 108 15.80 -3.06 9.19
N ALA A 109 16.33 -2.70 8.03
CA ALA A 109 17.27 -3.52 7.27
C ALA A 109 18.71 -3.45 7.79
N ALA A 110 19.11 -2.34 8.42
CA ALA A 110 20.50 -2.13 8.86
C ALA A 110 20.80 -2.80 10.19
N SER A 111 21.98 -3.44 10.29
CA SER A 111 22.46 -4.04 11.54
C SER A 111 22.74 -2.99 12.63
N PRO A 112 22.60 -3.33 13.93
CA PRO A 112 22.84 -2.39 15.02
C PRO A 112 24.26 -1.81 15.08
N ASP A 113 25.25 -2.55 14.56
CA ASP A 113 26.64 -2.07 14.44
C ASP A 113 26.86 -1.16 13.22
N GLY A 114 25.86 -0.98 12.36
CA GLY A 114 25.90 -0.14 11.17
C GLY A 114 26.71 -0.68 10.02
N ARG A 115 27.14 -1.95 10.07
CA ARG A 115 28.03 -2.54 9.09
C ARG A 115 27.30 -3.24 7.95
N LEU A 116 26.20 -3.93 8.25
CA LEU A 116 25.47 -4.77 7.31
C LEU A 116 24.09 -4.21 7.00
N VAL A 117 23.61 -4.47 5.78
CA VAL A 117 22.20 -4.29 5.39
C VAL A 117 21.66 -5.64 4.95
N ALA A 118 20.53 -6.03 5.53
CA ALA A 118 19.79 -7.21 5.13
C ALA A 118 18.70 -6.82 4.14
N PHE A 119 18.52 -7.58 3.09
CA PHE A 119 17.47 -7.33 2.08
C PHE A 119 17.02 -8.64 1.45
N SER A 120 15.88 -8.60 0.76
CA SER A 120 15.36 -9.76 0.04
C SER A 120 15.65 -9.63 -1.45
N SER A 121 16.02 -10.73 -2.13
CA SER A 121 16.40 -10.72 -3.55
C SER A 121 15.94 -11.96 -4.29
N ASN A 122 15.46 -11.80 -5.52
CA ASN A 122 15.11 -12.90 -6.43
C ASN A 122 16.27 -13.28 -7.39
N ALA A 123 17.50 -12.91 -7.07
CA ALA A 123 18.67 -13.14 -7.94
C ALA A 123 18.90 -14.61 -8.28
N ARG A 124 18.57 -15.55 -7.36
CA ARG A 124 18.73 -17.00 -7.58
C ARG A 124 17.62 -17.58 -8.46
N ALA A 125 16.37 -17.17 -8.21
CA ALA A 125 15.19 -17.68 -8.91
C ALA A 125 14.12 -16.60 -8.95
N SER A 126 13.54 -16.36 -10.12
CA SER A 126 12.53 -15.32 -10.33
C SER A 126 11.24 -15.50 -9.52
N THR A 127 10.99 -16.72 -9.01
CA THR A 127 9.80 -17.05 -8.19
C THR A 127 10.02 -16.86 -6.71
N ASP A 128 11.26 -16.73 -6.25
CA ASP A 128 11.62 -16.79 -4.84
C ASP A 128 12.30 -15.48 -4.42
N MET A 129 12.17 -15.13 -3.13
CA MET A 129 12.91 -14.04 -2.52
C MET A 129 13.79 -14.60 -1.42
N ASP A 130 15.10 -14.62 -1.67
CA ASP A 130 16.11 -15.05 -0.70
C ASP A 130 16.54 -13.88 0.20
N VAL A 131 16.99 -14.16 1.43
CA VAL A 131 17.58 -13.13 2.30
C VAL A 131 19.06 -13.02 2.04
N HIS A 132 19.52 -11.81 1.75
CA HIS A 132 20.91 -11.44 1.52
C HIS A 132 21.41 -10.45 2.55
N LEU A 133 22.71 -10.46 2.79
CA LEU A 133 23.43 -9.43 3.54
C LEU A 133 24.43 -8.75 2.61
N VAL A 134 24.52 -7.43 2.69
CA VAL A 134 25.57 -6.64 2.03
C VAL A 134 26.36 -5.83 3.06
N ASP A 135 27.68 -5.88 2.98
CA ASP A 135 28.57 -5.06 3.79
C ASP A 135 28.64 -3.64 3.19
N LEU A 136 28.27 -2.64 3.99
CA LEU A 136 28.19 -1.25 3.53
C LEU A 136 29.52 -0.68 3.07
N ALA A 137 30.63 -1.06 3.70
CA ALA A 137 31.94 -0.52 3.36
C ALA A 137 32.53 -1.13 2.09
N SER A 138 32.41 -2.46 1.93
CA SER A 138 33.02 -3.18 0.81
C SER A 138 32.06 -3.42 -0.37
N GLY A 139 30.74 -3.34 -0.14
CA GLY A 139 29.72 -3.77 -1.10
C GLY A 139 29.67 -5.29 -1.32
N THR A 140 30.36 -6.07 -0.47
CA THR A 140 30.36 -7.54 -0.58
C THR A 140 29.00 -8.08 -0.16
N GLU A 141 28.36 -8.80 -1.09
CA GLU A 141 27.05 -9.42 -0.89
C GLU A 141 27.20 -10.93 -0.65
N ARG A 142 26.37 -11.49 0.25
CA ARG A 142 26.25 -12.94 0.46
C ARG A 142 24.80 -13.33 0.80
N PRO A 143 24.32 -14.50 0.36
CA PRO A 143 23.05 -15.04 0.82
C PRO A 143 23.17 -15.45 2.31
N LEU A 144 22.05 -15.25 3.05
CA LEU A 144 21.88 -15.72 4.43
C LEU A 144 20.85 -16.84 4.50
N LEU A 145 19.75 -16.72 3.76
CA LEU A 145 18.70 -17.73 3.66
C LEU A 145 18.30 -17.87 2.19
N THR A 146 18.25 -19.10 1.69
CA THR A 146 17.75 -19.43 0.36
C THR A 146 16.65 -20.49 0.46
N GLY A 147 15.68 -20.47 -0.45
CA GLY A 147 14.62 -21.47 -0.46
C GLY A 147 13.50 -21.14 -1.43
N ALA A 148 12.60 -22.10 -1.64
CA ALA A 148 11.45 -21.97 -2.52
C ALA A 148 10.31 -21.23 -1.80
N ALA A 149 10.53 -19.96 -1.44
CA ALA A 149 9.57 -19.11 -0.78
C ALA A 149 9.89 -17.62 -0.99
N TRP A 150 8.95 -16.77 -0.64
CA TRP A 150 9.18 -15.34 -0.55
C TRP A 150 9.51 -14.95 0.90
N HIS A 151 10.78 -14.62 1.16
CA HIS A 151 11.26 -14.20 2.47
C HIS A 151 11.39 -12.68 2.50
N VAL A 152 10.89 -12.06 3.56
CA VAL A 152 10.96 -10.60 3.81
C VAL A 152 11.69 -10.35 5.13
N VAL A 153 12.66 -9.44 5.11
CA VAL A 153 13.42 -9.04 6.30
C VAL A 153 12.51 -8.29 7.27
N GLY A 154 12.36 -8.80 8.51
CA GLY A 154 11.57 -8.23 9.58
C GLY A 154 12.37 -7.41 10.59
N GLY A 155 13.70 -7.50 10.56
CA GLY A 155 14.60 -6.68 11.37
C GLY A 155 15.57 -7.45 12.26
N TRP A 156 16.62 -6.76 12.67
CA TRP A 156 17.70 -7.25 13.51
C TRP A 156 17.32 -7.26 14.98
N SER A 157 17.78 -8.28 15.72
CA SER A 157 17.76 -8.25 17.20
C SER A 157 18.67 -7.14 17.73
N PRO A 158 18.40 -6.57 18.93
CA PRO A 158 19.19 -5.46 19.46
C PRO A 158 20.69 -5.78 19.64
N ASP A 159 21.03 -7.04 19.87
CA ASP A 159 22.42 -7.52 19.96
C ASP A 159 23.08 -7.81 18.60
N GLY A 160 22.35 -7.68 17.50
CA GLY A 160 22.81 -7.97 16.13
C GLY A 160 23.06 -9.45 15.84
N ALA A 161 22.71 -10.35 16.76
CA ALA A 161 22.98 -11.77 16.60
C ALA A 161 21.95 -12.50 15.73
N ARG A 162 20.71 -12.00 15.69
CA ARG A 162 19.59 -12.64 14.98
C ARG A 162 18.89 -11.69 14.04
N LEU A 163 18.32 -12.27 12.99
CA LEU A 163 17.47 -11.58 12.04
C LEU A 163 16.07 -12.23 12.06
N LEU A 164 15.04 -11.44 12.27
CA LEU A 164 13.65 -11.88 12.10
C LEU A 164 13.29 -11.82 10.62
N VAL A 165 12.70 -12.87 10.09
CA VAL A 165 12.30 -12.99 8.70
C VAL A 165 10.87 -13.49 8.62
N MET A 166 10.06 -12.86 7.79
CA MET A 166 8.72 -13.31 7.44
C MET A 166 8.80 -14.17 6.18
N ARG A 167 8.31 -15.40 6.24
CA ARG A 167 8.09 -16.28 5.10
C ARG A 167 6.65 -16.12 4.62
N VAL A 168 6.47 -15.47 3.48
CA VAL A 168 5.14 -15.21 2.92
C VAL A 168 4.71 -16.42 2.11
N LEU A 169 3.59 -17.02 2.49
CA LEU A 169 2.99 -18.18 1.83
C LEU A 169 1.82 -17.77 0.95
N GLU A 170 0.94 -16.97 1.54
CA GLU A 170 -0.20 -16.31 0.88
C GLU A 170 -0.39 -14.91 1.51
N ASN A 171 -1.31 -14.13 1.00
CA ASN A 171 -1.51 -12.74 1.45
C ASN A 171 -1.91 -12.61 2.92
N THR A 172 -2.67 -13.58 3.43
CA THR A 172 -3.14 -13.65 4.82
C THR A 172 -2.44 -14.75 5.61
N THR A 173 -1.36 -15.34 5.07
CA THR A 173 -0.70 -16.49 5.67
C THR A 173 0.81 -16.30 5.64
N GLN A 174 1.41 -16.05 6.80
CA GLN A 174 2.85 -15.89 6.95
C GLN A 174 3.38 -16.71 8.13
N ASP A 175 4.61 -17.20 7.98
CA ASP A 175 5.40 -17.77 9.07
C ASP A 175 6.52 -16.80 9.46
N LEU A 176 6.99 -16.89 10.70
CA LEU A 176 8.17 -16.19 11.17
C LEU A 176 9.33 -17.14 11.40
N LEU A 177 10.49 -16.71 10.94
CA LEU A 177 11.77 -17.39 11.08
C LEU A 177 12.72 -16.49 11.87
N ALA A 178 13.52 -17.06 12.75
CA ALA A 178 14.67 -16.40 13.36
C ALA A 178 15.94 -17.03 12.80
N LEU A 179 16.80 -16.19 12.21
CA LEU A 179 18.07 -16.60 11.59
C LEU A 179 19.23 -16.16 12.47
N ASP A 180 20.26 -16.98 12.60
CA ASP A 180 21.58 -16.52 13.05
C ASP A 180 22.19 -15.63 11.97
N ALA A 181 22.56 -14.40 12.30
CA ALA A 181 23.12 -13.43 11.35
C ALA A 181 24.49 -13.83 10.76
N ARG A 182 25.20 -14.75 11.41
CA ARG A 182 26.45 -15.34 10.91
C ARG A 182 26.22 -16.44 9.89
N GLY A 183 24.99 -16.98 9.84
CA GLY A 183 24.58 -18.13 9.04
C GLY A 183 24.57 -19.42 9.86
N GLY A 184 23.83 -20.40 9.38
CA GLY A 184 23.74 -21.74 9.98
C GLY A 184 22.37 -22.07 10.52
N GLU A 185 22.00 -21.56 11.67
CA GLU A 185 20.70 -21.91 12.29
C GLU A 185 19.55 -21.11 11.69
N VAL A 186 18.51 -21.83 11.25
CA VAL A 186 17.20 -21.29 10.87
C VAL A 186 16.18 -21.91 11.79
N ARG A 187 15.50 -21.08 12.56
CA ARG A 187 14.47 -21.54 13.48
C ARG A 187 13.09 -21.06 13.02
N GLU A 188 12.15 -21.97 12.81
CA GLU A 188 10.74 -21.62 12.69
C GLU A 188 10.21 -21.21 14.07
N VAL A 189 9.70 -19.97 14.15
CA VAL A 189 9.24 -19.37 15.41
C VAL A 189 7.75 -19.59 15.60
N THR A 190 6.98 -19.55 14.51
CA THR A 190 5.54 -19.77 14.51
C THR A 190 5.22 -21.19 14.05
N GLN A 191 4.31 -21.85 14.78
CA GLN A 191 3.75 -23.15 14.41
C GLN A 191 2.25 -22.97 14.20
N ARG A 192 1.85 -22.84 12.95
CA ARG A 192 0.44 -22.59 12.61
C ARG A 192 -0.34 -23.90 12.43
N ALA A 193 -1.56 -23.91 12.96
CA ALA A 193 -2.55 -24.94 12.70
C ALA A 193 -3.56 -24.54 11.59
N HIS A 194 -3.57 -23.25 11.20
CA HIS A 194 -4.49 -22.63 10.22
C HIS A 194 -3.82 -21.40 9.60
N ASP A 195 -4.51 -20.75 8.67
CA ASP A 195 -4.02 -19.53 8.03
C ASP A 195 -4.00 -18.38 9.03
N VAL A 196 -2.85 -17.75 9.19
CA VAL A 196 -2.60 -16.67 10.16
C VAL A 196 -1.67 -15.63 9.56
N SER A 197 -1.98 -14.36 9.79
CA SER A 197 -1.12 -13.25 9.47
C SER A 197 -0.11 -13.00 10.58
N HIS A 198 1.17 -12.92 10.22
CA HIS A 198 2.26 -12.53 11.11
C HIS A 198 3.14 -11.48 10.44
N VAL A 199 2.99 -10.22 10.84
CA VAL A 199 3.79 -9.10 10.30
C VAL A 199 4.78 -8.64 11.37
N PRO A 200 6.10 -8.84 11.15
CA PRO A 200 7.12 -8.45 12.12
C PRO A 200 7.21 -6.93 12.23
N ALA A 201 7.31 -6.43 13.48
CA ALA A 201 7.46 -5.02 13.80
C ALA A 201 8.80 -4.71 14.53
N GLY A 202 9.68 -5.69 14.63
CA GLY A 202 10.99 -5.59 15.26
C GLY A 202 11.16 -6.51 16.47
N TRP A 203 12.09 -6.13 17.35
CA TRP A 203 12.42 -6.88 18.57
C TRP A 203 12.23 -6.02 19.81
N LEU A 204 11.87 -6.66 20.90
CA LEU A 204 11.83 -6.05 22.23
C LEU A 204 13.18 -6.24 22.93
N ALA A 205 13.49 -5.39 23.92
CA ALA A 205 14.75 -5.41 24.65
C ALA A 205 14.98 -6.72 25.43
N ASP A 206 13.92 -7.48 25.74
CA ASP A 206 13.98 -8.78 26.39
C ASP A 206 14.22 -9.96 25.42
N GLY A 207 14.39 -9.68 24.12
CA GLY A 207 14.69 -10.68 23.11
C GLY A 207 13.47 -11.34 22.45
N ARG A 208 12.26 -10.91 22.79
CA ARG A 208 11.03 -11.34 22.10
C ARG A 208 10.81 -10.56 20.81
N ALA A 209 10.15 -11.16 19.84
CA ALA A 209 9.72 -10.47 18.63
C ALA A 209 8.43 -9.68 18.88
N LEU A 210 8.37 -8.44 18.38
CA LEU A 210 7.16 -7.64 18.31
C LEU A 210 6.46 -7.93 16.98
N VAL A 211 5.21 -8.35 17.02
CA VAL A 211 4.48 -8.85 15.84
C VAL A 211 3.04 -8.36 15.85
N ILE A 212 2.57 -7.94 14.68
CA ILE A 212 1.14 -7.77 14.43
C ILE A 212 0.61 -9.10 13.90
N THR A 213 -0.46 -9.63 14.49
CA THR A 213 -1.00 -10.94 14.15
C THR A 213 -2.51 -11.01 14.38
N ASP A 214 -3.19 -11.91 13.69
CA ASP A 214 -4.56 -12.33 13.96
C ASP A 214 -4.65 -13.72 14.64
N GLU A 215 -3.52 -14.22 15.16
CA GLU A 215 -3.48 -15.50 15.88
C GLU A 215 -4.57 -15.60 16.94
N GLY A 216 -5.50 -16.56 16.74
CA GLY A 216 -6.63 -16.80 17.63
C GLY A 216 -7.67 -15.70 17.74
N ARG A 217 -7.69 -14.69 16.84
CA ARG A 217 -8.61 -13.54 16.87
C ARG A 217 -9.11 -13.16 15.49
N GLU A 218 -10.23 -12.45 15.47
CA GLU A 218 -10.82 -11.87 14.25
C GLU A 218 -10.03 -10.65 13.78
N HIS A 219 -9.62 -9.78 14.71
CA HIS A 219 -8.88 -8.56 14.43
C HIS A 219 -7.39 -8.74 14.67
N LEU A 220 -6.59 -8.06 13.85
CA LEU A 220 -5.15 -7.96 14.05
C LEU A 220 -4.82 -7.28 15.38
N TRP A 221 -3.94 -7.90 16.16
CA TRP A 221 -3.51 -7.41 17.46
C TRP A 221 -1.98 -7.36 17.54
N LEU A 222 -1.44 -6.61 18.51
CA LEU A 222 -0.01 -6.50 18.76
C LEU A 222 0.40 -7.47 19.85
N GLY A 223 1.33 -8.37 19.52
CA GLY A 223 1.86 -9.38 20.41
C GLY A 223 3.38 -9.33 20.58
N ALA A 224 3.84 -9.85 21.72
CA ALA A 224 5.22 -10.23 21.96
C ALA A 224 5.34 -11.74 21.84
N LEU A 225 6.17 -12.20 20.89
CA LEU A 225 6.38 -13.61 20.61
C LEU A 225 7.73 -14.07 21.17
N GLU A 226 7.69 -15.03 22.08
CA GLU A 226 8.90 -15.70 22.57
C GLU A 226 9.45 -16.62 21.48
N THR A 227 10.59 -16.24 20.90
CA THR A 227 11.16 -16.94 19.75
C THR A 227 11.70 -18.33 20.09
N ALA A 228 11.93 -18.64 21.37
CA ALA A 228 12.41 -19.93 21.82
C ALA A 228 11.28 -20.98 21.97
N THR A 229 10.09 -20.54 22.36
CA THR A 229 8.98 -21.45 22.73
C THR A 229 7.77 -21.31 21.80
N GLY A 230 7.66 -20.20 21.03
CA GLY A 230 6.47 -19.85 20.25
C GLY A 230 5.33 -19.30 21.11
N ALA A 231 5.57 -18.98 22.39
CA ALA A 231 4.54 -18.44 23.28
C ALA A 231 4.24 -16.96 22.99
N TRP A 232 2.97 -16.60 23.12
CA TRP A 232 2.47 -15.25 22.87
C TRP A 232 2.04 -14.54 24.14
N ASP A 233 2.46 -13.28 24.27
CA ASP A 233 1.90 -12.33 25.23
C ASP A 233 1.22 -11.19 24.48
N ALA A 234 -0.06 -10.92 24.78
CA ALA A 234 -0.79 -9.83 24.18
C ALA A 234 -0.30 -8.48 24.75
N ILE A 235 0.13 -7.59 23.88
CA ILE A 235 0.48 -6.21 24.24
C ILE A 235 -0.75 -5.30 24.12
N ASP A 236 -1.46 -5.40 22.99
CA ASP A 236 -2.67 -4.64 22.72
C ASP A 236 -3.57 -5.43 21.76
N ALA A 237 -4.81 -5.68 22.17
CA ALA A 237 -5.78 -6.45 21.39
C ALA A 237 -7.15 -5.72 21.36
N PRO A 238 -7.23 -4.61 20.64
CA PRO A 238 -8.45 -3.82 20.52
C PRO A 238 -9.51 -4.55 19.69
N PRO A 239 -10.78 -4.09 19.70
CA PRO A 239 -11.83 -4.60 18.81
C PRO A 239 -11.73 -4.03 17.39
N HIS A 240 -10.54 -3.66 16.97
CA HIS A 240 -10.16 -3.08 15.69
C HIS A 240 -8.77 -3.59 15.30
N ASP A 241 -8.43 -3.52 14.01
CA ASP A 241 -7.13 -3.97 13.55
C ASP A 241 -5.99 -3.04 14.00
N VAL A 242 -4.93 -3.62 14.55
CA VAL A 242 -3.62 -2.97 14.60
C VAL A 242 -3.01 -3.03 13.20
N GLU A 243 -2.63 -1.89 12.62
CA GLU A 243 -2.20 -1.83 11.23
C GLU A 243 -0.70 -1.67 11.03
N LEU A 244 -0.10 -0.77 11.80
CA LEU A 244 1.32 -0.45 11.74
C LEU A 244 1.92 -0.61 13.13
N ALA A 245 3.15 -1.11 13.18
CA ALA A 245 3.93 -1.09 14.39
C ALA A 245 5.42 -1.01 14.06
N ALA A 246 6.20 -0.39 14.96
CA ALA A 246 7.65 -0.30 14.87
C ALA A 246 8.27 -0.36 16.26
N ALA A 247 9.36 -1.12 16.40
CA ALA A 247 10.22 -1.11 17.58
C ALA A 247 11.48 -0.29 17.30
N SER A 248 12.02 0.37 18.33
CA SER A 248 13.35 0.97 18.29
C SER A 248 14.45 -0.11 18.17
N ALA A 249 15.60 0.23 17.61
CA ALA A 249 16.69 -0.73 17.43
C ALA A 249 17.19 -1.33 18.77
N ASN A 250 17.09 -0.59 19.88
CA ASN A 250 17.41 -1.08 21.23
C ASN A 250 16.26 -1.86 21.88
N GLY A 251 15.10 -2.00 21.23
CA GLY A 251 13.92 -2.72 21.71
C GLY A 251 13.20 -2.11 22.92
N ARG A 252 13.57 -0.91 23.39
CA ARG A 252 13.03 -0.29 24.58
C ARG A 252 11.77 0.53 24.34
N ALA A 253 11.59 1.03 23.12
CA ALA A 253 10.39 1.76 22.72
C ALA A 253 9.73 1.08 21.53
N PHE A 254 8.40 1.11 21.50
CA PHE A 254 7.62 0.67 20.36
C PHE A 254 6.34 1.50 20.24
N ILE A 255 5.91 1.68 19.01
CA ILE A 255 4.75 2.48 18.62
C ILE A 255 3.90 1.69 17.64
N TRP A 256 2.57 1.86 17.72
CA TRP A 256 1.65 1.21 16.79
C TRP A 256 0.44 2.09 16.49
N SER A 257 -0.25 1.80 15.40
CA SER A 257 -1.51 2.43 15.04
C SER A 257 -2.66 1.43 15.09
N VAL A 258 -3.80 1.86 15.62
CA VAL A 258 -5.06 1.14 15.63
C VAL A 258 -6.00 1.80 14.62
N ASN A 259 -6.66 1.00 13.79
CA ASN A 259 -7.60 1.44 12.78
C ASN A 259 -9.03 1.48 13.33
N GLU A 260 -9.45 2.62 13.83
CA GLU A 260 -10.82 2.82 14.34
C GLU A 260 -11.74 3.30 13.21
N ASP A 261 -12.44 2.37 12.56
CA ASP A 261 -13.36 2.67 11.43
C ASP A 261 -12.72 3.55 10.33
N GLY A 262 -11.50 3.24 9.95
CA GLY A 262 -10.76 3.97 8.92
C GLY A 262 -9.89 5.12 9.43
N TYR A 263 -10.06 5.59 10.67
CA TYR A 263 -9.20 6.59 11.30
C TYR A 263 -8.10 5.93 12.12
N SER A 264 -6.97 6.60 12.29
CA SER A 264 -5.86 6.04 13.07
C SER A 264 -5.76 6.65 14.46
N ARG A 265 -5.52 5.78 15.44
CA ARG A 265 -5.09 6.15 16.79
C ARG A 265 -3.68 5.62 17.02
N LEU A 266 -2.74 6.49 17.31
CA LEU A 266 -1.38 6.10 17.67
C LEU A 266 -1.33 5.72 19.15
N ARG A 267 -0.60 4.63 19.45
CA ARG A 267 -0.26 4.18 20.79
C ARG A 267 1.23 3.90 20.86
N TRP A 268 1.85 4.17 22.00
CA TRP A 268 3.27 3.85 22.18
C TRP A 268 3.61 3.54 23.64
N ARG A 269 4.73 2.86 23.80
CA ARG A 269 5.29 2.53 25.08
C ARG A 269 6.80 2.69 25.06
N VAL A 270 7.37 3.21 26.14
CA VAL A 270 8.81 3.29 26.37
C VAL A 270 9.12 2.48 27.61
N ASP A 271 10.04 1.54 27.51
CA ASP A 271 10.38 0.59 28.58
C ASP A 271 9.13 -0.12 29.14
N ARG A 272 9.00 -0.13 30.45
CA ARG A 272 7.84 -0.71 31.19
C ARG A 272 6.78 0.34 31.57
N ALA A 273 6.86 1.53 31.02
CA ALA A 273 5.87 2.58 31.29
C ALA A 273 4.47 2.19 30.77
N ALA A 274 3.46 2.88 31.28
CA ALA A 274 2.11 2.73 30.78
C ALA A 274 2.02 3.12 29.29
N THR A 275 1.12 2.49 28.56
CA THR A 275 0.81 2.85 27.18
C THR A 275 0.27 4.29 27.15
N ARG A 276 0.84 5.08 26.26
CA ARG A 276 0.34 6.41 25.90
C ARG A 276 -0.39 6.32 24.58
N GLU A 277 -1.30 7.24 24.33
CA GLU A 277 -2.05 7.28 23.09
C GLU A 277 -2.27 8.71 22.57
N ARG A 278 -2.53 8.82 21.27
CA ARG A 278 -2.86 10.07 20.60
C ARG A 278 -3.81 9.80 19.42
N ALA A 279 -4.95 10.48 19.40
CA ALA A 279 -5.80 10.56 18.23
C ALA A 279 -5.17 11.50 17.18
N LEU A 280 -5.39 11.23 15.89
CA LEU A 280 -4.87 12.05 14.80
C LEU A 280 -5.90 13.07 14.26
N ASP A 281 -6.87 13.48 15.06
CA ASP A 281 -7.89 14.50 14.75
C ASP A 281 -8.59 14.26 13.40
N GLY A 282 -9.06 13.04 13.19
CA GLY A 282 -9.67 12.59 11.93
C GLY A 282 -8.67 12.35 10.81
N GLY A 283 -7.42 12.13 11.16
CA GLY A 283 -6.35 11.71 10.25
C GLY A 283 -6.12 10.21 10.22
N VAL A 284 -5.35 9.81 9.23
CA VAL A 284 -4.90 8.45 8.96
C VAL A 284 -3.38 8.41 9.03
N CYS A 285 -2.83 7.42 9.72
CA CYS A 285 -1.40 7.12 9.72
C CYS A 285 -1.08 6.19 8.56
N GLU A 286 -0.21 6.63 7.65
CA GLU A 286 0.16 5.81 6.49
C GLU A 286 1.52 5.14 6.63
N ASP A 287 2.44 5.77 7.32
CA ASP A 287 3.80 5.27 7.53
C ASP A 287 4.26 5.63 8.94
N LEU A 288 5.05 4.77 9.57
CA LEU A 288 5.39 4.89 10.98
C LEU A 288 6.76 4.28 11.27
N VAL A 289 7.67 5.10 11.81
CA VAL A 289 9.03 4.67 12.16
C VAL A 289 9.44 5.23 13.51
N LEU A 290 10.41 4.56 14.17
CA LEU A 290 11.07 5.00 15.39
C LEU A 290 12.56 5.25 15.16
N SER A 291 13.13 6.20 15.90
CA SER A 291 14.59 6.36 16.01
C SER A 291 15.22 5.15 16.70
N ALA A 292 16.51 4.92 16.44
CA ALA A 292 17.23 3.77 16.99
C ALA A 292 17.19 3.71 18.53
N ASP A 293 17.24 4.87 19.19
CA ASP A 293 17.16 5.00 20.66
C ASP A 293 15.72 5.03 21.21
N GLY A 294 14.71 5.11 20.33
CA GLY A 294 13.29 5.17 20.68
C GLY A 294 12.81 6.53 21.21
N SER A 295 13.66 7.56 21.19
CA SER A 295 13.31 8.89 21.71
C SER A 295 12.33 9.65 20.82
N ARG A 296 12.27 9.32 19.52
CA ARG A 296 11.44 10.00 18.54
C ARG A 296 10.77 9.01 17.58
N ALA A 297 9.48 9.26 17.29
CA ALA A 297 8.78 8.64 16.18
C ALA A 297 8.57 9.62 15.03
N ALA A 298 8.44 9.13 13.82
CA ALA A 298 7.95 9.90 12.68
C ALA A 298 6.86 9.11 11.95
N PHE A 299 5.86 9.82 11.42
CA PHE A 299 4.74 9.22 10.71
C PHE A 299 4.18 10.16 9.65
N VAL A 300 3.56 9.58 8.63
CA VAL A 300 2.76 10.33 7.64
C VAL A 300 1.33 10.41 8.13
N ARG A 301 0.81 11.64 8.24
CA ARG A 301 -0.61 11.87 8.51
C ARG A 301 -1.30 12.31 7.23
N LEU A 302 -2.32 11.58 6.84
CA LEU A 302 -3.25 11.93 5.76
C LEU A 302 -4.55 12.46 6.33
N SER A 303 -5.25 13.30 5.56
CA SER A 303 -6.54 13.87 5.93
C SER A 303 -7.40 14.10 4.68
N ALA A 304 -8.71 14.17 4.86
CA ALA A 304 -9.63 14.59 3.80
C ALA A 304 -9.69 16.12 3.62
N THR A 305 -9.21 16.88 4.59
CA THR A 305 -9.37 18.34 4.65
C THR A 305 -8.07 19.10 4.79
N GLU A 306 -6.93 18.42 4.82
CA GLU A 306 -5.61 19.03 4.95
C GLU A 306 -4.63 18.30 4.03
N PRO A 307 -3.57 18.99 3.53
CA PRO A 307 -2.48 18.34 2.82
C PRO A 307 -1.86 17.23 3.66
N TRP A 308 -1.28 16.22 3.01
CA TRP A 308 -0.53 15.21 3.76
C TRP A 308 0.69 15.85 4.44
N GLN A 309 1.01 15.35 5.62
CA GLN A 309 2.03 15.91 6.49
C GLN A 309 2.91 14.79 7.04
N VAL A 310 4.20 15.08 7.18
CA VAL A 310 5.10 14.28 8.00
C VAL A 310 5.17 14.90 9.38
N TRP A 311 4.87 14.10 10.38
CA TRP A 311 4.90 14.48 11.79
C TRP A 311 6.06 13.78 12.50
N THR A 312 6.61 14.44 13.50
CA THR A 312 7.49 13.82 14.49
C THR A 312 6.87 13.90 15.86
N LEU A 313 7.08 12.86 16.68
CA LEU A 313 6.57 12.70 18.03
C LEU A 313 7.75 12.44 18.98
N ASP A 314 7.89 13.23 20.03
CA ASP A 314 8.76 12.92 21.16
C ASP A 314 8.08 11.88 22.05
N THR A 315 8.70 10.71 22.19
CA THR A 315 8.06 9.57 22.88
C THR A 315 8.01 9.75 24.39
N ALA A 316 8.90 10.55 24.98
CA ALA A 316 8.95 10.82 26.41
C ALA A 316 7.88 11.83 26.84
N THR A 317 7.69 12.90 26.06
CA THR A 317 6.72 13.96 26.38
C THR A 317 5.35 13.73 25.73
N GLY A 318 5.29 13.07 24.56
CA GLY A 318 4.11 12.95 23.71
C GLY A 318 3.85 14.20 22.85
N GLU A 319 4.79 15.17 22.86
CA GLU A 319 4.70 16.34 21.99
C GLU A 319 4.90 15.94 20.54
N ALA A 320 3.96 16.33 19.67
CA ALA A 320 4.04 16.08 18.24
C ALA A 320 4.04 17.38 17.46
N ARG A 321 4.80 17.42 16.39
CA ARG A 321 4.91 18.59 15.50
C ARG A 321 5.00 18.19 14.03
N VAL A 322 4.58 19.10 13.16
CA VAL A 322 4.74 18.95 11.71
C VAL A 322 6.19 19.22 11.33
N ALA A 323 6.83 18.26 10.68
CA ALA A 323 8.18 18.42 10.13
C ALA A 323 8.13 18.83 8.65
N LEU A 324 7.15 18.35 7.90
CA LEU A 324 6.96 18.65 6.47
C LEU A 324 5.48 18.67 6.13
N THR A 325 5.07 19.63 5.30
CA THR A 325 3.72 19.71 4.71
C THR A 325 3.84 19.68 3.20
N SER A 326 2.97 18.90 2.54
CA SER A 326 2.83 18.91 1.08
C SER A 326 1.96 20.08 0.60
N SER A 327 1.87 20.27 -0.71
CA SER A 327 0.86 21.14 -1.32
C SER A 327 -0.43 20.34 -1.60
N PHE A 328 -1.56 21.03 -1.58
CA PHE A 328 -2.86 20.48 -1.96
C PHE A 328 -3.33 21.15 -3.26
N ALA A 329 -3.90 20.35 -4.17
CA ALA A 329 -4.27 20.82 -5.51
C ALA A 329 -5.52 21.73 -5.55
N VAL A 330 -6.32 21.72 -4.49
CA VAL A 330 -7.57 22.50 -4.36
C VAL A 330 -7.61 23.24 -3.02
N PRO A 331 -8.42 24.29 -2.89
CA PRO A 331 -8.63 24.97 -1.62
C PRO A 331 -9.18 23.97 -0.57
N HIS A 332 -8.33 23.56 0.36
CA HIS A 332 -8.67 22.51 1.32
C HIS A 332 -9.75 22.93 2.32
N GLU A 333 -9.90 24.22 2.57
CA GLU A 333 -10.95 24.80 3.39
C GLU A 333 -12.37 24.60 2.80
N GLU A 334 -12.46 24.31 1.51
CA GLU A 334 -13.72 23.97 0.83
C GLU A 334 -14.09 22.49 0.95
N LEU A 335 -13.15 21.65 1.37
CA LEU A 335 -13.37 20.23 1.58
C LEU A 335 -14.03 19.96 2.94
N ALA A 336 -14.80 18.89 3.01
CA ALA A 336 -15.40 18.40 4.25
C ALA A 336 -14.93 16.97 4.53
N ARG A 337 -14.93 16.60 5.81
CA ARG A 337 -14.72 15.19 6.19
C ARG A 337 -15.83 14.35 5.59
N PRO A 338 -15.52 13.13 5.10
CA PRO A 338 -16.56 12.23 4.63
C PRO A 338 -17.41 11.72 5.79
N GLU A 339 -18.63 11.38 5.48
CA GLU A 339 -19.50 10.63 6.38
C GLU A 339 -19.23 9.14 6.20
N LEU A 340 -19.09 8.39 7.30
CA LEU A 340 -19.11 6.93 7.27
C LEU A 340 -20.55 6.45 7.33
N VAL A 341 -21.02 5.83 6.27
CA VAL A 341 -22.32 5.14 6.21
C VAL A 341 -22.09 3.63 6.16
N ARG A 342 -23.06 2.87 6.62
CA ARG A 342 -23.07 1.41 6.51
C ARG A 342 -24.22 0.99 5.61
N ILE A 343 -23.89 0.57 4.39
CA ILE A 343 -24.88 0.24 3.36
C ILE A 343 -25.33 -1.20 3.57
N PRO A 344 -26.64 -1.47 3.78
CA PRO A 344 -27.13 -2.83 3.95
C PRO A 344 -26.89 -3.68 2.71
N ALA A 345 -26.33 -4.87 2.88
CA ALA A 345 -26.15 -5.89 1.86
C ALA A 345 -26.48 -7.27 2.43
N ALA A 346 -26.59 -8.27 1.56
CA ALA A 346 -27.00 -9.62 1.96
C ALA A 346 -26.00 -10.29 2.92
N ASP A 347 -24.71 -10.05 2.67
CA ASP A 347 -23.59 -10.71 3.39
C ASP A 347 -23.03 -9.82 4.53
N GLY A 348 -23.66 -8.69 4.85
CA GLY A 348 -23.25 -7.75 5.88
C GLY A 348 -23.43 -6.29 5.47
N ALA A 349 -23.25 -5.35 6.41
CA ALA A 349 -23.33 -3.93 6.11
C ALA A 349 -21.98 -3.41 5.60
N ILE A 350 -21.95 -2.88 4.38
CA ILE A 350 -20.74 -2.40 3.70
C ILE A 350 -20.36 -1.03 4.29
N PRO A 351 -19.20 -0.88 4.91
CA PRO A 351 -18.69 0.42 5.34
C PRO A 351 -18.35 1.27 4.10
N CYS A 352 -18.83 2.50 4.06
CA CYS A 352 -18.67 3.36 2.91
C CYS A 352 -18.44 4.81 3.34
N PHE A 353 -17.36 5.44 2.83
CA PHE A 353 -17.16 6.87 3.01
C PHE A 353 -17.82 7.66 1.90
N VAL A 354 -18.62 8.66 2.29
CA VAL A 354 -19.33 9.53 1.35
C VAL A 354 -18.81 10.95 1.47
N TYR A 355 -18.17 11.44 0.39
CA TYR A 355 -17.68 12.82 0.30
C TYR A 355 -18.70 13.65 -0.46
N ARG A 356 -19.22 14.69 0.17
CA ARG A 356 -20.22 15.59 -0.42
C ARG A 356 -19.63 16.96 -0.73
N PRO A 357 -19.93 17.54 -1.88
CA PRO A 357 -19.60 18.94 -2.16
C PRO A 357 -20.28 19.88 -1.15
N ARG A 358 -19.49 20.77 -0.52
CA ARG A 358 -20.03 21.69 0.51
C ARG A 358 -21.13 22.62 0.01
N ASN A 359 -21.01 23.06 -1.25
CA ASN A 359 -21.91 24.07 -1.85
C ASN A 359 -22.96 23.45 -2.78
N ALA A 360 -23.29 22.16 -2.60
CA ALA A 360 -24.28 21.46 -3.39
C ALA A 360 -25.68 22.12 -3.31
N ARG A 361 -26.27 22.37 -4.47
CA ARG A 361 -27.68 22.81 -4.59
C ARG A 361 -28.45 21.76 -5.36
N GLY A 362 -29.35 21.04 -4.66
CA GLY A 362 -30.11 19.92 -5.23
C GLY A 362 -29.28 18.66 -5.40
N ALA A 363 -29.77 17.75 -6.24
CA ALA A 363 -29.09 16.48 -6.52
C ALA A 363 -27.83 16.70 -7.36
N VAL A 364 -26.71 16.09 -6.92
CA VAL A 364 -25.41 16.20 -7.56
C VAL A 364 -25.02 14.92 -8.28
N PRO A 365 -24.17 14.97 -9.33
CA PRO A 365 -23.58 13.77 -9.88
C PRO A 365 -22.70 13.07 -8.83
N ALA A 366 -22.56 11.74 -8.95
CA ALA A 366 -21.76 10.98 -8.02
C ALA A 366 -20.87 9.94 -8.71
N VAL A 367 -19.70 9.70 -8.15
CA VAL A 367 -18.74 8.68 -8.60
C VAL A 367 -18.65 7.60 -7.55
N LEU A 368 -18.90 6.35 -7.93
CA LEU A 368 -18.53 5.17 -7.18
C LEU A 368 -17.03 4.93 -7.38
N TYR A 369 -16.26 4.89 -6.29
CA TYR A 369 -14.82 4.67 -6.31
C TYR A 369 -14.45 3.41 -5.52
N PRO A 370 -14.50 2.21 -6.11
CA PRO A 370 -13.92 1.01 -5.53
C PRO A 370 -12.39 1.11 -5.53
N HIS A 371 -11.79 0.80 -4.37
CA HIS A 371 -10.33 0.85 -4.24
C HIS A 371 -9.64 -0.34 -4.91
N GLY A 372 -8.35 -0.21 -5.17
CA GLY A 372 -7.48 -1.31 -5.60
C GLY A 372 -7.16 -2.28 -4.47
N GLY A 373 -6.54 -3.40 -4.81
CA GLY A 373 -6.12 -4.41 -3.85
C GLY A 373 -6.44 -5.82 -4.36
N PRO A 374 -7.53 -6.51 -3.93
CA PRO A 374 -8.67 -6.10 -3.09
C PRO A 374 -8.38 -5.91 -1.62
N GLU A 375 -7.35 -6.56 -1.09
CA GLU A 375 -6.94 -6.46 0.31
C GLU A 375 -6.25 -5.12 0.60
N ALA A 376 -7.04 -4.06 0.58
CA ALA A 376 -6.71 -2.70 0.94
C ALA A 376 -7.90 -2.07 1.67
N GLN A 377 -7.82 -0.80 2.00
CA GLN A 377 -8.93 -0.08 2.60
C GLN A 377 -9.02 1.34 2.04
N SER A 378 -10.19 1.76 1.65
CA SER A 378 -10.49 3.18 1.47
C SER A 378 -10.57 3.84 2.84
N ARG A 379 -9.71 4.83 3.06
CA ARG A 379 -9.60 5.59 4.31
C ARG A 379 -10.23 6.98 4.15
N PRO A 380 -10.68 7.63 5.23
CA PRO A 380 -11.28 8.97 5.19
C PRO A 380 -10.21 10.07 4.98
N ALA A 381 -9.43 9.93 3.93
CA ALA A 381 -8.32 10.82 3.61
C ALA A 381 -7.99 10.78 2.11
N PHE A 382 -7.44 11.88 1.60
CA PHE A 382 -6.83 11.92 0.28
C PHE A 382 -5.32 11.77 0.42
N GLY A 383 -4.79 10.61 0.03
CA GLY A 383 -3.36 10.38 -0.06
C GLY A 383 -2.73 11.12 -1.23
N ALA A 384 -1.40 11.11 -1.32
CA ALA A 384 -0.65 11.83 -2.35
C ALA A 384 -1.11 11.51 -3.78
N HIS A 385 -1.53 10.27 -4.03
CA HIS A 385 -2.02 9.81 -5.34
C HIS A 385 -3.54 9.97 -5.55
N LEU A 386 -4.27 10.46 -4.55
CA LEU A 386 -5.73 10.59 -4.59
C LEU A 386 -6.22 12.05 -4.49
N THR A 387 -5.32 13.01 -4.60
CA THR A 387 -5.65 14.44 -4.54
C THR A 387 -6.60 14.88 -5.66
N HIS A 388 -6.57 14.20 -6.80
CA HIS A 388 -7.51 14.41 -7.90
C HIS A 388 -8.97 14.08 -7.52
N LEU A 389 -9.20 13.18 -6.58
CA LEU A 389 -10.54 12.91 -6.03
C LEU A 389 -11.08 14.14 -5.28
N ALA A 390 -10.22 14.84 -4.55
CA ALA A 390 -10.59 16.11 -3.93
C ALA A 390 -11.00 17.15 -4.97
N ALA A 391 -10.35 17.17 -6.14
CA ALA A 391 -10.73 18.06 -7.25
C ALA A 391 -12.12 17.72 -7.81
N LEU A 392 -12.54 16.47 -7.85
CA LEU A 392 -13.91 16.09 -8.24
C LEU A 392 -14.93 16.62 -7.23
N VAL A 393 -14.67 16.48 -5.92
CA VAL A 393 -15.56 17.01 -4.87
C VAL A 393 -15.67 18.54 -4.98
N HIS A 394 -14.56 19.24 -5.19
CA HIS A 394 -14.53 20.68 -5.41
C HIS A 394 -15.35 21.11 -6.64
N ARG A 395 -15.39 20.29 -7.70
CA ARG A 395 -16.19 20.52 -8.92
C ARG A 395 -17.68 20.11 -8.78
N GLY A 396 -18.13 19.82 -7.58
CA GLY A 396 -19.55 19.51 -7.31
C GLY A 396 -19.95 18.05 -7.56
N ILE A 397 -18.99 17.12 -7.64
CA ILE A 397 -19.22 15.69 -7.83
C ILE A 397 -19.03 14.99 -6.48
N ALA A 398 -20.05 14.27 -6.01
CA ALA A 398 -19.94 13.47 -4.80
C ALA A 398 -19.10 12.20 -5.04
N LEU A 399 -18.42 11.69 -4.00
CA LEU A 399 -17.74 10.41 -4.06
C LEU A 399 -18.36 9.43 -3.08
N VAL A 400 -18.61 8.22 -3.54
CA VAL A 400 -19.06 7.07 -2.76
C VAL A 400 -17.96 6.02 -2.79
N VAL A 401 -17.34 5.79 -1.63
CA VAL A 401 -16.06 5.07 -1.52
C VAL A 401 -16.23 3.89 -0.58
N PRO A 402 -16.74 2.74 -1.08
CA PRO A 402 -17.04 1.57 -0.25
C PRO A 402 -15.78 0.78 0.10
N ASN A 403 -15.86 0.10 1.25
CA ASN A 403 -14.97 -0.98 1.66
C ASN A 403 -15.73 -2.30 1.56
N ILE A 404 -15.80 -2.84 0.34
CA ILE A 404 -16.48 -4.10 0.02
C ILE A 404 -15.77 -5.30 0.67
N HIS A 405 -16.38 -6.48 0.67
CA HIS A 405 -15.70 -7.70 1.10
C HIS A 405 -14.37 -7.87 0.36
N GLY A 406 -13.33 -8.25 1.11
CA GLY A 406 -11.94 -8.21 0.66
C GLY A 406 -11.15 -7.04 1.26
N SER A 407 -11.83 -5.96 1.71
CA SER A 407 -11.15 -4.82 2.32
C SER A 407 -10.54 -5.18 3.67
N THR A 408 -9.36 -4.61 3.97
CA THR A 408 -8.70 -4.70 5.29
C THR A 408 -9.33 -3.74 6.30
N GLY A 409 -9.04 -3.93 7.59
CA GLY A 409 -9.47 -3.04 8.67
C GLY A 409 -10.83 -3.40 9.29
N TYR A 410 -11.45 -4.48 8.85
CA TYR A 410 -12.76 -4.97 9.32
C TYR A 410 -12.71 -6.42 9.81
N GLY A 411 -11.52 -6.92 10.12
CA GLY A 411 -11.29 -8.27 10.57
C GLY A 411 -11.05 -9.27 9.44
N ARG A 412 -10.61 -10.47 9.84
CA ARG A 412 -10.17 -11.54 8.95
C ARG A 412 -11.28 -12.08 8.06
N SER A 413 -12.46 -12.32 8.62
CA SER A 413 -13.60 -12.89 7.88
C SER A 413 -14.05 -11.96 6.74
N TRP A 414 -14.05 -10.64 6.97
CA TRP A 414 -14.34 -9.65 5.95
C TRP A 414 -13.28 -9.62 4.85
N GLN A 415 -12.01 -9.65 5.23
CA GLN A 415 -10.88 -9.61 4.30
C GLN A 415 -10.81 -10.87 3.44
N SER A 416 -10.91 -12.05 4.04
CA SER A 416 -10.75 -13.33 3.32
C SER A 416 -11.97 -13.74 2.48
N ALA A 417 -13.13 -13.11 2.66
CA ALA A 417 -14.36 -13.42 1.93
C ALA A 417 -14.23 -13.30 0.41
N ILE A 418 -13.26 -12.51 -0.07
CA ILE A 418 -12.99 -12.32 -1.50
C ILE A 418 -12.12 -13.42 -2.13
N HIS A 419 -11.44 -14.23 -1.31
CA HIS A 419 -10.50 -15.24 -1.81
C HIS A 419 -11.21 -16.26 -2.70
N LYS A 420 -10.70 -16.38 -3.91
CA LYS A 420 -11.25 -17.25 -4.98
C LYS A 420 -12.71 -16.96 -5.34
N ASP A 421 -13.20 -15.73 -5.02
CA ASP A 421 -14.59 -15.31 -5.37
C ASP A 421 -14.66 -13.92 -6.03
N TRP A 422 -13.60 -13.52 -6.73
CA TRP A 422 -13.62 -12.30 -7.54
C TRP A 422 -14.76 -12.36 -8.56
N GLY A 423 -15.53 -11.27 -8.69
CA GLY A 423 -16.75 -11.23 -9.50
C GLY A 423 -17.94 -11.96 -8.85
N GLY A 424 -17.82 -12.32 -7.57
CA GLY A 424 -18.87 -12.98 -6.79
C GLY A 424 -19.41 -12.10 -5.67
N ILE A 425 -18.81 -12.18 -4.47
CA ILE A 425 -19.25 -11.41 -3.33
C ILE A 425 -19.09 -9.90 -3.57
N ASP A 426 -17.99 -9.49 -4.19
CA ASP A 426 -17.69 -8.12 -4.57
C ASP A 426 -18.72 -7.54 -5.55
N LEU A 427 -19.16 -8.31 -6.55
CA LEU A 427 -20.22 -7.88 -7.46
C LEU A 427 -21.55 -7.70 -6.72
N ARG A 428 -21.87 -8.56 -5.73
CA ARG A 428 -23.08 -8.38 -4.89
C ARG A 428 -23.01 -7.08 -4.09
N ASP A 429 -21.85 -6.80 -3.50
CA ASP A 429 -21.62 -5.56 -2.76
C ASP A 429 -21.72 -4.32 -3.66
N LEU A 430 -21.08 -4.35 -4.83
CA LEU A 430 -21.14 -3.26 -5.82
C LEU A 430 -22.57 -2.99 -6.30
N ARG A 431 -23.40 -4.04 -6.46
CA ARG A 431 -24.83 -3.89 -6.75
C ARG A 431 -25.57 -3.20 -5.61
N ALA A 432 -25.35 -3.64 -4.38
CA ALA A 432 -25.98 -3.05 -3.21
C ALA A 432 -25.62 -1.56 -3.06
N VAL A 433 -24.35 -1.21 -3.26
CA VAL A 433 -23.88 0.18 -3.22
C VAL A 433 -24.48 1.00 -4.36
N THR A 434 -24.53 0.46 -5.58
CA THR A 434 -25.12 1.14 -6.75
C THR A 434 -26.61 1.39 -6.56
N GLU A 435 -27.35 0.42 -6.05
CA GLU A 435 -28.78 0.56 -5.73
C GLU A 435 -28.99 1.58 -4.62
N TRP A 436 -28.17 1.56 -3.58
CA TRP A 436 -28.21 2.55 -2.51
C TRP A 436 -27.96 3.96 -3.07
N MET A 437 -26.95 4.17 -3.93
CA MET A 437 -26.69 5.47 -4.57
C MET A 437 -27.92 6.00 -5.32
N ARG A 438 -28.60 5.15 -6.08
CA ARG A 438 -29.80 5.52 -6.87
C ARG A 438 -31.01 5.88 -6.00
N GLN A 439 -31.05 5.42 -4.77
CA GLN A 439 -32.13 5.72 -3.81
C GLN A 439 -31.89 7.02 -3.03
N GLN A 440 -30.66 7.56 -3.03
CA GLN A 440 -30.35 8.79 -2.33
C GLN A 440 -30.88 10.00 -3.10
N ARG A 441 -31.69 10.82 -2.46
CA ARG A 441 -32.27 12.04 -3.06
C ARG A 441 -31.22 13.11 -3.37
N GLU A 442 -30.08 13.03 -2.74
CA GLU A 442 -28.95 13.95 -2.91
C GLU A 442 -28.09 13.64 -4.14
N PHE A 443 -28.21 12.45 -4.73
CA PHE A 443 -27.51 12.07 -5.94
C PHE A 443 -28.44 12.07 -7.15
N ASP A 444 -27.93 12.57 -8.28
CA ASP A 444 -28.64 12.47 -9.56
C ASP A 444 -28.40 11.08 -10.16
N GLY A 445 -29.39 10.21 -10.07
CA GLY A 445 -29.32 8.84 -10.58
C GLY A 445 -29.07 8.71 -12.09
N ALA A 446 -29.24 9.77 -12.87
CA ALA A 446 -28.91 9.81 -14.30
C ALA A 446 -27.45 10.22 -14.55
N ARG A 447 -26.73 10.70 -13.54
CA ARG A 447 -25.36 11.19 -13.62
C ARG A 447 -24.45 10.46 -12.62
N LEU A 448 -24.50 9.12 -12.64
CA LEU A 448 -23.60 8.27 -11.88
C LEU A 448 -22.43 7.80 -12.76
N ALA A 449 -21.23 7.77 -12.20
CA ALA A 449 -20.07 7.18 -12.83
C ALA A 449 -19.39 6.19 -11.89
N VAL A 450 -18.56 5.31 -12.46
CA VAL A 450 -17.67 4.43 -11.71
C VAL A 450 -16.24 4.64 -12.15
N TYR A 451 -15.31 4.68 -11.18
CA TYR A 451 -13.91 4.91 -11.41
C TYR A 451 -13.06 4.09 -10.44
N GLY A 452 -12.12 3.31 -10.92
CA GLY A 452 -11.18 2.59 -10.08
C GLY A 452 -9.89 2.22 -10.80
N GLY A 453 -8.89 1.83 -10.03
CA GLY A 453 -7.60 1.36 -10.54
C GLY A 453 -7.25 -0.04 -10.02
N SER A 454 -6.49 -0.81 -10.83
CA SER A 454 -6.07 -2.17 -10.46
C SER A 454 -7.29 -3.08 -10.20
N TYR A 455 -7.39 -3.70 -9.05
CA TYR A 455 -8.63 -4.39 -8.66
C TYR A 455 -9.87 -3.45 -8.71
N GLY A 456 -9.72 -2.18 -8.35
CA GLY A 456 -10.80 -1.19 -8.54
C GLY A 456 -11.20 -0.99 -10.00
N GLY A 457 -10.25 -1.16 -10.94
CA GLY A 457 -10.51 -1.22 -12.38
C GLY A 457 -11.29 -2.47 -12.77
N PHE A 458 -10.94 -3.64 -12.25
CA PHE A 458 -11.74 -4.86 -12.37
C PHE A 458 -13.18 -4.63 -11.86
N ALA A 459 -13.34 -4.05 -10.67
CA ALA A 459 -14.63 -3.69 -10.10
C ALA A 459 -15.40 -2.69 -10.98
N THR A 460 -14.70 -1.74 -11.60
CA THR A 460 -15.28 -0.80 -12.59
C THR A 460 -15.80 -1.56 -13.81
N LEU A 461 -15.01 -2.47 -14.37
CA LEU A 461 -15.42 -3.31 -15.50
C LEU A 461 -16.59 -4.21 -15.13
N LEU A 462 -16.61 -4.81 -13.92
CA LEU A 462 -17.79 -5.54 -13.42
C LEU A 462 -19.04 -4.65 -13.37
N CYS A 463 -18.92 -3.43 -12.88
CA CYS A 463 -20.04 -2.49 -12.84
C CYS A 463 -20.63 -2.21 -14.21
N VAL A 464 -19.79 -1.86 -15.21
CA VAL A 464 -20.28 -1.46 -16.53
C VAL A 464 -20.76 -2.65 -17.39
N THR A 465 -20.32 -3.86 -17.10
CA THR A 465 -20.75 -5.08 -17.81
C THR A 465 -21.98 -5.75 -17.19
N HIS A 466 -22.19 -5.60 -15.87
CA HIS A 466 -23.31 -6.25 -15.17
C HIS A 466 -24.44 -5.29 -14.79
N MET A 467 -24.19 -3.99 -14.80
CA MET A 467 -25.17 -2.93 -14.50
C MET A 467 -25.07 -1.80 -15.54
N PRO A 468 -25.16 -2.10 -16.87
CA PRO A 468 -24.84 -1.14 -17.94
C PRO A 468 -25.72 0.12 -17.93
N ASP A 469 -26.95 0.02 -17.42
CA ASP A 469 -27.92 1.13 -17.37
C ASP A 469 -27.72 2.06 -16.15
N ALA A 470 -26.79 1.73 -15.25
CA ALA A 470 -26.54 2.54 -14.06
C ALA A 470 -25.56 3.70 -14.31
N TRP A 471 -24.73 3.62 -15.37
CA TRP A 471 -23.54 4.44 -15.50
C TRP A 471 -23.61 5.41 -16.67
N ARG A 472 -23.39 6.69 -16.39
CA ARG A 472 -23.24 7.75 -17.39
C ARG A 472 -21.88 7.66 -18.09
N CYS A 473 -20.82 7.32 -17.36
CA CYS A 473 -19.47 7.10 -17.86
C CYS A 473 -18.66 6.25 -16.86
N ALA A 474 -17.50 5.77 -17.31
CA ALA A 474 -16.59 5.01 -16.45
C ALA A 474 -15.13 5.34 -16.72
N VAL A 475 -14.27 5.20 -15.68
CA VAL A 475 -12.82 5.32 -15.80
C VAL A 475 -12.18 4.06 -15.26
N ASP A 476 -11.40 3.39 -16.10
CA ASP A 476 -10.61 2.23 -15.76
C ASP A 476 -9.12 2.55 -15.83
N VAL A 477 -8.40 2.37 -14.75
CA VAL A 477 -6.96 2.59 -14.68
C VAL A 477 -6.28 1.25 -14.41
N PHE A 478 -5.61 0.71 -15.42
CA PHE A 478 -4.92 -0.61 -15.41
C PHE A 478 -5.75 -1.73 -14.74
N GLY A 479 -7.03 -1.84 -15.08
CA GLY A 479 -7.94 -2.84 -14.52
C GLY A 479 -7.76 -4.22 -15.13
N VAL A 480 -8.03 -5.26 -14.33
CA VAL A 480 -8.04 -6.65 -14.79
C VAL A 480 -9.33 -6.92 -15.58
N ALA A 481 -9.22 -7.30 -16.84
CA ALA A 481 -10.37 -7.59 -17.68
C ALA A 481 -10.66 -9.09 -17.81
N ASN A 482 -9.62 -9.90 -17.74
CA ASN A 482 -9.67 -11.34 -18.01
C ASN A 482 -8.83 -12.10 -16.97
N LEU A 483 -9.49 -12.74 -16.02
CA LEU A 483 -8.83 -13.47 -14.93
C LEU A 483 -7.95 -14.62 -15.43
N VAL A 484 -8.23 -15.17 -16.62
CA VAL A 484 -7.42 -16.22 -17.23
C VAL A 484 -6.09 -15.65 -17.73
N THR A 485 -6.14 -14.61 -18.60
CA THR A 485 -4.93 -13.98 -19.15
C THR A 485 -4.11 -13.28 -18.09
N MET A 486 -4.76 -12.72 -17.06
CA MET A 486 -4.09 -12.17 -15.89
C MET A 486 -3.20 -13.21 -15.20
N LEU A 487 -3.70 -14.43 -14.97
CA LEU A 487 -2.92 -15.52 -14.36
C LEU A 487 -1.87 -16.10 -15.31
N GLU A 488 -2.18 -16.21 -16.60
CA GLU A 488 -1.25 -16.72 -17.63
C GLU A 488 -0.04 -15.78 -17.79
N ASN A 489 -0.25 -14.46 -17.79
CA ASN A 489 0.78 -13.44 -18.04
C ASN A 489 1.42 -12.88 -16.77
N ALA A 490 0.94 -13.27 -15.59
CA ALA A 490 1.50 -12.80 -14.31
C ALA A 490 2.99 -13.14 -14.21
N GLN A 491 3.76 -12.20 -13.67
CA GLN A 491 5.15 -12.46 -13.33
C GLN A 491 5.28 -13.68 -12.39
N PRO A 492 6.34 -14.49 -12.54
CA PRO A 492 6.48 -15.76 -11.80
C PRO A 492 6.37 -15.61 -10.28
N ASN A 493 6.94 -14.55 -9.71
CA ASN A 493 6.89 -14.25 -8.28
C ASN A 493 5.48 -13.84 -7.79
N TRP A 494 4.65 -13.22 -8.66
CA TRP A 494 3.28 -12.81 -8.34
C TRP A 494 2.24 -13.91 -8.56
N ARG A 495 2.48 -14.81 -9.51
CA ARG A 495 1.49 -15.87 -9.90
C ARG A 495 1.00 -16.68 -8.71
N ARG A 496 1.88 -17.01 -7.77
CA ARG A 496 1.54 -17.76 -6.56
C ARG A 496 0.47 -17.02 -5.73
N PHE A 497 0.66 -15.73 -5.48
CA PHE A 497 -0.26 -14.91 -4.70
C PHE A 497 -1.57 -14.66 -5.43
N LEU A 498 -1.51 -14.42 -6.72
CA LEU A 498 -2.70 -14.26 -7.57
C LEU A 498 -3.54 -15.53 -7.63
N SER A 499 -2.92 -16.70 -7.68
CA SER A 499 -3.66 -17.97 -7.65
C SER A 499 -4.37 -18.20 -6.31
N ALA A 500 -3.81 -17.75 -5.19
CA ALA A 500 -4.47 -17.80 -3.89
C ALA A 500 -5.69 -16.86 -3.83
N TRP A 501 -5.59 -15.68 -4.44
CA TRP A 501 -6.67 -14.68 -4.47
C TRP A 501 -7.77 -14.98 -5.47
N ILE A 502 -7.38 -15.32 -6.71
CA ILE A 502 -8.27 -15.36 -7.87
C ILE A 502 -8.78 -16.80 -8.09
N GLY A 503 -7.88 -17.78 -7.97
CA GLY A 503 -8.17 -19.19 -8.22
C GLY A 503 -7.07 -19.87 -9.03
N ASP A 504 -7.18 -21.20 -9.14
CA ASP A 504 -6.24 -22.03 -9.88
C ASP A 504 -6.59 -22.01 -11.38
N LEU A 505 -5.59 -21.75 -12.22
CA LEU A 505 -5.78 -21.59 -13.68
C LEU A 505 -6.37 -22.83 -14.37
N GLU A 506 -6.07 -24.03 -13.88
CA GLU A 506 -6.58 -25.28 -14.46
C GLU A 506 -7.88 -25.71 -13.79
N LYS A 507 -7.91 -25.78 -12.45
CA LYS A 507 -9.05 -26.29 -11.70
C LYS A 507 -10.25 -25.36 -11.72
N ASP A 508 -10.01 -24.03 -11.71
CA ASP A 508 -11.05 -23.00 -11.62
C ASP A 508 -11.33 -22.33 -12.97
N ARG A 509 -10.76 -22.84 -14.10
CA ARG A 509 -10.79 -22.16 -15.40
C ARG A 509 -12.20 -21.74 -15.86
N ALA A 510 -13.19 -22.59 -15.69
CA ALA A 510 -14.57 -22.28 -16.09
C ALA A 510 -15.12 -21.08 -15.29
N LYS A 511 -14.87 -21.03 -13.99
CA LYS A 511 -15.24 -19.93 -13.10
C LYS A 511 -14.47 -18.65 -13.45
N LEU A 512 -13.17 -18.76 -13.73
CA LEU A 512 -12.35 -17.62 -14.13
C LEU A 512 -12.87 -16.97 -15.42
N VAL A 513 -13.26 -17.77 -16.41
CA VAL A 513 -13.90 -17.29 -17.64
C VAL A 513 -15.24 -16.62 -17.33
N GLU A 514 -16.13 -17.27 -16.58
CA GLU A 514 -17.44 -16.73 -16.21
C GLU A 514 -17.33 -15.38 -15.48
N ARG A 515 -16.34 -15.23 -14.58
CA ARG A 515 -16.15 -14.07 -13.73
C ARG A 515 -15.34 -12.94 -14.39
N SER A 516 -14.77 -13.19 -15.57
CA SER A 516 -14.00 -12.20 -16.31
C SER A 516 -14.90 -11.15 -16.98
N PRO A 517 -14.75 -9.86 -16.70
CA PRO A 517 -15.56 -8.80 -17.32
C PRO A 517 -15.53 -8.81 -18.86
N ILE A 518 -14.42 -9.23 -19.47
CA ILE A 518 -14.23 -9.29 -20.92
C ILE A 518 -15.27 -10.19 -21.61
N THR A 519 -15.81 -11.20 -20.92
CA THR A 519 -16.81 -12.11 -21.46
C THR A 519 -18.19 -11.49 -21.65
N ARG A 520 -18.40 -10.31 -21.07
CA ARG A 520 -19.64 -9.53 -21.15
C ARG A 520 -19.40 -8.11 -21.66
N ILE A 521 -18.29 -7.84 -22.31
CA ILE A 521 -17.85 -6.50 -22.71
C ILE A 521 -18.84 -5.84 -23.70
N GLU A 522 -19.60 -6.63 -24.46
CA GLU A 522 -20.66 -6.16 -25.36
C GLU A 522 -21.80 -5.44 -24.64
N GLU A 523 -22.01 -5.70 -23.36
CA GLU A 523 -23.03 -5.05 -22.53
C GLU A 523 -22.68 -3.59 -22.20
N VAL A 524 -21.40 -3.19 -22.30
CA VAL A 524 -20.96 -1.82 -21.99
C VAL A 524 -21.65 -0.82 -22.92
N ARG A 525 -22.31 0.18 -22.30
CA ARG A 525 -23.08 1.22 -23.03
C ARG A 525 -22.50 2.61 -22.87
N CYS A 526 -21.88 2.89 -21.73
CA CYS A 526 -21.37 4.22 -21.43
C CYS A 526 -19.98 4.45 -22.05
N PRO A 527 -19.59 5.74 -22.30
CA PRO A 527 -18.23 6.08 -22.68
C PRO A 527 -17.25 5.73 -21.56
N MET A 528 -16.04 5.30 -21.96
CA MET A 528 -14.97 4.94 -21.03
C MET A 528 -13.69 5.70 -21.32
N LEU A 529 -12.96 6.04 -20.24
CA LEU A 529 -11.55 6.43 -20.28
C LEU A 529 -10.73 5.29 -19.67
N ILE A 530 -9.71 4.82 -20.41
CA ILE A 530 -8.81 3.76 -19.96
C ILE A 530 -7.39 4.29 -19.95
N LEU A 531 -6.68 4.13 -18.82
CA LEU A 531 -5.29 4.55 -18.64
C LEU A 531 -4.43 3.34 -18.27
N GLN A 532 -3.23 3.24 -18.85
CA GLN A 532 -2.33 2.10 -18.65
C GLN A 532 -0.86 2.53 -18.65
N GLY A 533 -0.05 1.93 -17.77
CA GLY A 533 1.41 1.97 -17.86
C GLY A 533 1.92 0.84 -18.77
N GLU A 534 2.83 1.16 -19.69
CA GLU A 534 3.40 0.17 -20.64
C GLU A 534 4.17 -0.94 -19.93
N ASN A 535 4.88 -0.57 -18.84
CA ASN A 535 5.77 -1.47 -18.09
C ASN A 535 5.09 -2.09 -16.85
N ASP A 536 3.75 -2.13 -16.81
CA ASP A 536 3.02 -2.58 -15.64
C ASP A 536 3.33 -4.06 -15.32
N PRO A 537 4.03 -4.35 -14.19
CA PRO A 537 4.40 -5.70 -13.84
C PRO A 537 3.30 -6.47 -13.09
N ARG A 538 2.23 -5.79 -12.67
CA ARG A 538 1.14 -6.35 -11.88
C ARG A 538 -0.07 -6.69 -12.71
N VAL A 539 -0.53 -5.73 -13.53
CA VAL A 539 -1.63 -5.90 -14.49
C VAL A 539 -1.08 -5.63 -15.88
N PRO A 540 -0.75 -6.69 -16.65
CA PRO A 540 -0.18 -6.55 -17.97
C PRO A 540 -1.04 -5.68 -18.90
N LYS A 541 -0.38 -4.88 -19.76
CA LYS A 541 -1.06 -3.94 -20.67
C LYS A 541 -2.11 -4.61 -21.55
N GLU A 542 -1.91 -5.87 -21.85
CA GLU A 542 -2.83 -6.72 -22.62
C GLU A 542 -4.23 -6.79 -22.01
N GLU A 543 -4.38 -6.58 -20.69
CA GLU A 543 -5.69 -6.53 -20.04
C GLU A 543 -6.49 -5.32 -20.51
N SER A 544 -5.86 -4.15 -20.58
CA SER A 544 -6.48 -2.93 -21.14
C SER A 544 -6.66 -3.02 -22.66
N ASP A 545 -5.68 -3.56 -23.39
CA ASP A 545 -5.74 -3.70 -24.86
C ASP A 545 -6.96 -4.53 -25.28
N GLN A 546 -7.23 -5.67 -24.62
CA GLN A 546 -8.40 -6.52 -24.89
C GLN A 546 -9.71 -5.74 -24.78
N VAL A 547 -9.87 -4.93 -23.74
CA VAL A 547 -11.07 -4.09 -23.52
C VAL A 547 -11.22 -3.05 -24.62
N VAL A 548 -10.15 -2.33 -24.93
CA VAL A 548 -10.15 -1.26 -25.92
C VAL A 548 -10.50 -1.79 -27.32
N ASP A 549 -9.86 -2.90 -27.73
CA ASP A 549 -10.09 -3.51 -29.04
C ASP A 549 -11.53 -4.00 -29.20
N ARG A 550 -12.08 -4.64 -28.17
CA ARG A 550 -13.48 -5.08 -28.17
C ARG A 550 -14.45 -3.90 -28.24
N LEU A 551 -14.26 -2.87 -27.39
CA LEU A 551 -15.14 -1.70 -27.37
C LEU A 551 -15.09 -0.93 -28.70
N ARG A 552 -13.90 -0.75 -29.28
CA ARG A 552 -13.75 -0.12 -30.63
C ARG A 552 -14.42 -0.95 -31.70
N GLY A 553 -14.25 -2.27 -31.70
CA GLY A 553 -14.92 -3.19 -32.61
C GLY A 553 -16.44 -3.15 -32.55
N LEU A 554 -17.00 -2.81 -31.38
CA LEU A 554 -18.44 -2.60 -31.15
C LEU A 554 -18.90 -1.16 -31.43
N GLY A 555 -18.00 -0.27 -31.89
CA GLY A 555 -18.31 1.14 -32.12
C GLY A 555 -18.59 1.93 -30.84
N ARG A 556 -18.13 1.47 -29.68
CA ARG A 556 -18.30 2.16 -28.40
C ARG A 556 -17.27 3.28 -28.26
N ARG A 557 -17.64 4.34 -27.55
CA ARG A 557 -16.76 5.49 -27.28
C ARG A 557 -15.77 5.11 -26.16
N VAL A 558 -14.48 4.97 -26.52
CA VAL A 558 -13.39 4.69 -25.59
C VAL A 558 -12.20 5.60 -25.88
N GLU A 559 -11.73 6.31 -24.85
CA GLU A 559 -10.48 7.06 -24.83
C GLU A 559 -9.42 6.18 -24.18
N TYR A 560 -8.27 5.96 -24.82
CA TYR A 560 -7.20 5.10 -24.32
C TYR A 560 -5.87 5.83 -24.35
N VAL A 561 -5.19 5.84 -23.20
CA VAL A 561 -3.86 6.46 -23.06
C VAL A 561 -2.91 5.46 -22.40
N VAL A 562 -1.75 5.25 -23.05
CA VAL A 562 -0.66 4.43 -22.54
C VAL A 562 0.53 5.33 -22.23
N TYR A 563 1.14 5.12 -21.06
CA TYR A 563 2.33 5.84 -20.59
C TYR A 563 3.55 4.93 -20.72
N PRO A 564 4.48 5.20 -21.67
CA PRO A 564 5.54 4.25 -22.06
C PRO A 564 6.64 4.06 -20.99
N ASP A 565 6.76 4.98 -20.06
CA ASP A 565 7.76 5.00 -18.99
C ASP A 565 7.15 4.77 -17.58
N GLU A 566 5.90 4.27 -17.53
CA GLU A 566 5.20 3.97 -16.28
C GLU A 566 4.86 2.49 -16.13
N GLY A 567 4.73 2.08 -14.87
CA GLY A 567 4.31 0.74 -14.46
C GLY A 567 2.91 0.72 -13.84
N HIS A 568 2.76 0.04 -12.69
CA HIS A 568 1.51 -0.05 -11.92
C HIS A 568 1.30 1.20 -11.05
N GLY A 569 1.11 2.34 -11.69
CA GLY A 569 0.99 3.68 -11.10
C GLY A 569 1.81 4.69 -11.89
N PHE A 570 1.57 5.97 -11.63
CA PHE A 570 2.27 7.08 -12.30
C PHE A 570 3.30 7.66 -11.33
N THR A 571 4.57 7.42 -11.59
CA THR A 571 5.71 7.82 -10.75
C THR A 571 6.43 9.06 -11.28
N ASN A 572 6.37 9.28 -12.59
CA ASN A 572 6.79 10.51 -13.23
C ASN A 572 5.71 11.58 -13.01
N ARG A 573 6.09 12.72 -12.45
CA ARG A 573 5.16 13.79 -12.11
C ARG A 573 4.37 14.31 -13.32
N ALA A 574 5.01 14.47 -14.47
CA ALA A 574 4.33 14.94 -15.67
C ALA A 574 3.25 13.94 -16.13
N ASN A 575 3.54 12.64 -16.05
CA ASN A 575 2.57 11.60 -16.38
C ASN A 575 1.43 11.55 -15.34
N ALA A 576 1.75 11.70 -14.06
CA ALA A 576 0.75 11.75 -12.99
C ALA A 576 -0.19 12.95 -13.15
N ASP A 577 0.37 14.14 -13.43
CA ASP A 577 -0.42 15.36 -13.67
C ASP A 577 -1.31 15.22 -14.93
N ASP A 578 -0.81 14.64 -16.01
CA ASP A 578 -1.61 14.36 -17.22
C ASP A 578 -2.69 13.31 -16.95
N ALA A 579 -2.35 12.17 -16.35
CA ALA A 579 -3.28 11.08 -16.11
C ALA A 579 -4.44 11.51 -15.19
N TYR A 580 -4.11 12.11 -14.04
CA TYR A 580 -5.13 12.58 -13.10
C TYR A 580 -5.92 13.78 -13.64
N GLY A 581 -5.27 14.66 -14.42
CA GLY A 581 -5.93 15.74 -15.16
C GLY A 581 -6.99 15.19 -16.10
N ARG A 582 -6.65 14.21 -16.95
CA ARG A 582 -7.60 13.53 -17.87
C ARG A 582 -8.77 12.91 -17.16
N ILE A 583 -8.54 12.23 -16.02
CA ILE A 583 -9.62 11.64 -15.22
C ILE A 583 -10.61 12.71 -14.76
N VAL A 584 -10.08 13.79 -14.17
CA VAL A 584 -10.92 14.90 -13.68
C VAL A 584 -11.68 15.58 -14.82
N GLU A 585 -11.03 15.84 -15.95
CA GLU A 585 -11.65 16.45 -17.12
C GLU A 585 -12.72 15.55 -17.74
N PHE A 586 -12.43 14.26 -17.93
CA PHE A 586 -13.37 13.29 -18.47
C PHE A 586 -14.63 13.19 -17.60
N LEU A 587 -14.47 12.95 -16.30
CA LEU A 587 -15.59 12.84 -15.37
C LEU A 587 -16.39 14.15 -15.28
N THR A 588 -15.73 15.30 -15.26
CA THR A 588 -16.42 16.59 -15.24
C THR A 588 -17.23 16.82 -16.52
N ARG A 589 -16.65 16.57 -17.69
CA ARG A 589 -17.31 16.70 -18.99
C ARG A 589 -18.56 15.82 -19.11
N GLU A 590 -18.46 14.55 -18.68
CA GLU A 590 -19.55 13.58 -18.82
C GLU A 590 -20.67 13.77 -17.76
N LEU A 591 -20.31 14.25 -16.58
CA LEU A 591 -21.24 14.34 -15.43
C LEU A 591 -21.82 15.75 -15.23
N VAL A 592 -21.04 16.79 -15.45
CA VAL A 592 -21.44 18.19 -15.18
C VAL A 592 -21.78 18.93 -16.47
N GLY A 593 -21.15 18.55 -17.56
CA GLY A 593 -21.21 19.24 -18.84
C GLY A 593 -20.07 20.27 -19.00
N SER A 594 -19.84 20.72 -20.22
CA SER A 594 -18.84 21.75 -20.57
C SER A 594 -19.37 23.15 -20.25
#